data_1ae4ec17877576fc551a67e292101e07
#
_entry.id   1ae4ec17877576fc551a67e292101e07
#
_cell.length_a   1.000
_cell.length_b   1.000
_cell.length_c   1.000
_cell.angle_alpha   90.00
_cell.angle_beta   90.00
_cell.angle_gamma   90.00
#
_symmetry.space_group_name_H-M   'P 1'
#
loop_
_entity.id
_entity.type
_entity.pdbx_description
1 polymer ?
#
loop_
_entity_poly.entity_id
_entity_poly.type
_entity_poly.pdbx_seq_one_letter_code
_entity_poly.pdbx_strand_id
1 'polypeptide(L)'
;MLTSSKLKEFAKSAGADLVGIASIDRFDKAPLEMHPCTIFPETKSVVVLGARILRGSFRGIKEGTEWSSYWIYGYGAGIYGVLNEATLKTQLFIESYGWEAVQAPGIATLP
;
A
#
# COMPACT_ATOMS: atom_id res chain seq x y z
N MET A 1 -18.99 -7.17 11.87
CA MET A 1 -17.69 -7.87 11.90
C MET A 1 -16.90 -7.59 10.65
N LEU A 2 -15.62 -7.30 10.80
CA LEU A 2 -14.76 -7.04 9.64
C LEU A 2 -14.38 -8.37 8.97
N THR A 3 -14.56 -8.42 7.63
CA THR A 3 -14.16 -9.58 6.83
C THR A 3 -13.17 -9.14 5.76
N SER A 4 -12.45 -10.11 5.19
CA SER A 4 -11.53 -9.81 4.08
C SER A 4 -12.25 -9.15 2.91
N SER A 5 -13.45 -9.62 2.59
CA SER A 5 -14.24 -9.05 1.49
C SER A 5 -14.60 -7.59 1.76
N LYS A 6 -15.06 -7.28 2.96
CA LYS A 6 -15.42 -5.91 3.32
C LYS A 6 -14.20 -4.99 3.27
N LEU A 7 -13.07 -5.47 3.75
CA LEU A 7 -11.83 -4.69 3.75
C LEU A 7 -11.37 -4.39 2.33
N LYS A 8 -11.35 -5.42 1.47
CA LYS A 8 -10.95 -5.25 0.07
C LYS A 8 -11.87 -4.29 -0.68
N GLU A 9 -13.16 -4.43 -0.45
CA GLU A 9 -14.14 -3.58 -1.10
C GLU A 9 -13.96 -2.12 -0.67
N PHE A 10 -13.75 -1.88 0.62
CA PHE A 10 -13.52 -0.53 1.11
C PHE A 10 -12.24 0.07 0.55
N ALA A 11 -11.15 -0.69 0.57
CA ALA A 11 -9.85 -0.19 0.09
C ALA A 11 -9.91 0.20 -1.39
N LYS A 12 -10.64 -0.58 -2.19
CA LYS A 12 -10.84 -0.24 -3.60
C LYS A 12 -11.66 1.03 -3.76
N SER A 13 -12.68 1.21 -2.93
CA SER A 13 -13.48 2.44 -2.95
C SER A 13 -12.66 3.64 -2.51
N ALA A 14 -11.63 3.45 -1.71
CA ALA A 14 -10.75 4.51 -1.23
C ALA A 14 -9.66 4.89 -2.22
N GLY A 15 -9.52 4.15 -3.32
CA GLY A 15 -8.57 4.48 -4.39
C GLY A 15 -7.59 3.39 -4.78
N ALA A 16 -7.55 2.26 -4.07
CA ALA A 16 -6.64 1.18 -4.42
C ALA A 16 -7.18 0.38 -5.60
N ASP A 17 -6.32 0.08 -6.57
CA ASP A 17 -6.67 -0.78 -7.68
C ASP A 17 -6.55 -2.26 -7.32
N LEU A 18 -5.59 -2.57 -6.45
CA LEU A 18 -5.33 -3.93 -5.99
C LEU A 18 -5.25 -3.92 -4.47
N VAL A 19 -5.77 -4.98 -3.87
CA VAL A 19 -5.69 -5.18 -2.42
C VAL A 19 -5.35 -6.63 -2.15
N GLY A 20 -4.31 -6.85 -1.37
CA GLY A 20 -3.93 -8.18 -0.92
C GLY A 20 -3.91 -8.24 0.59
N ILE A 21 -4.28 -9.37 1.16
CA ILE A 21 -4.21 -9.60 2.59
C ILE A 21 -3.42 -10.88 2.81
N ALA A 22 -2.38 -10.79 3.62
CA ALA A 22 -1.52 -11.92 3.93
C ALA A 22 -1.52 -12.17 5.43
N SER A 23 -1.65 -13.44 5.83
CA SER A 23 -1.49 -13.82 7.22
C SER A 23 -0.03 -13.64 7.63
N ILE A 24 0.20 -13.31 8.89
CA ILE A 24 1.54 -13.13 9.43
C ILE A 24 2.42 -14.37 9.24
N ASP A 25 1.82 -15.54 9.14
CA ASP A 25 2.54 -16.80 8.96
C ASP A 25 3.35 -16.83 7.67
N ARG A 26 2.96 -16.06 6.69
CA ARG A 26 3.66 -16.02 5.39
C ARG A 26 5.01 -15.34 5.49
N PHE A 27 5.29 -14.68 6.60
CA PHE A 27 6.55 -13.96 6.81
C PHE A 27 7.54 -14.71 7.66
N ASP A 28 7.30 -15.98 7.97
CA ASP A 28 8.15 -16.78 8.87
C ASP A 28 9.60 -16.81 8.43
N LYS A 29 9.87 -16.77 7.12
CA LYS A 29 11.22 -16.81 6.58
C LYS A 29 11.79 -15.44 6.25
N ALA A 30 11.07 -14.37 6.56
CA ALA A 30 11.54 -13.02 6.27
C ALA A 30 12.67 -12.64 7.23
N PRO A 31 13.70 -11.90 6.78
CA PRO A 31 14.70 -11.35 7.68
C PRO A 31 14.05 -10.53 8.78
N LEU A 32 14.64 -10.52 9.96
CA LEU A 32 14.06 -9.85 11.11
C LEU A 32 13.75 -8.38 10.83
N GLU A 33 14.66 -7.68 10.16
CA GLU A 33 14.48 -6.26 9.86
C GLU A 33 13.37 -5.99 8.84
N MET A 34 12.92 -7.03 8.15
CA MET A 34 11.82 -6.92 7.17
C MET A 34 10.54 -7.58 7.66
N HIS A 35 10.57 -8.14 8.84
CA HIS A 35 9.39 -8.82 9.38
C HIS A 35 8.41 -7.77 9.94
N PRO A 36 7.11 -7.89 9.60
CA PRO A 36 6.12 -6.90 10.07
C PRO A 36 6.07 -6.76 11.59
N CYS A 37 6.33 -7.82 12.34
CA CYS A 37 6.31 -7.75 13.80
C CYS A 37 7.43 -6.89 14.38
N THR A 38 8.41 -6.52 13.58
CA THR A 38 9.45 -5.59 14.02
C THR A 38 8.86 -4.19 14.21
N ILE A 39 7.85 -3.85 13.39
CA ILE A 39 7.16 -2.56 13.49
C ILE A 39 6.01 -2.65 14.49
N PHE A 40 5.25 -3.71 14.42
CA PHE A 40 4.06 -3.91 15.23
C PHE A 40 4.03 -5.36 15.71
N PRO A 41 4.51 -5.63 16.94
CA PRO A 41 4.65 -7.01 17.45
C PRO A 41 3.36 -7.83 17.44
N GLU A 42 2.21 -7.20 17.58
CA GLU A 42 0.92 -7.89 17.62
C GLU A 42 0.32 -8.11 16.24
N THR A 43 1.10 -7.93 15.18
CA THR A 43 0.61 -8.11 13.81
C THR A 43 0.08 -9.52 13.58
N LYS A 44 -1.12 -9.61 13.03
CA LYS A 44 -1.73 -10.89 12.63
C LYS A 44 -1.90 -10.99 11.12
N SER A 45 -2.03 -9.86 10.46
CA SER A 45 -2.21 -9.81 9.01
C SER A 45 -1.55 -8.55 8.45
N VAL A 46 -1.16 -8.63 7.20
CA VAL A 46 -0.60 -7.50 6.46
C VAL A 46 -1.51 -7.21 5.28
N VAL A 47 -1.95 -5.97 5.17
CA VAL A 47 -2.78 -5.51 4.06
C VAL A 47 -1.90 -4.70 3.13
N VAL A 48 -1.90 -5.08 1.84
CA VAL A 48 -1.10 -4.40 0.82
C VAL A 48 -2.02 -3.78 -0.20
N LEU A 49 -1.83 -2.50 -0.45
CA LEU A 49 -2.60 -1.77 -1.45
C LEU A 49 -1.71 -1.46 -2.64
N GLY A 50 -2.26 -1.60 -3.84
CA GLY A 50 -1.56 -1.26 -5.06
C GLY A 50 -2.37 -0.30 -5.89
N ALA A 51 -1.67 0.55 -6.65
CA ALA A 51 -2.30 1.47 -7.58
C ALA A 51 -1.60 1.37 -8.93
N ARG A 52 -2.39 1.45 -10.00
CA ARG A 52 -1.86 1.34 -11.35
C ARG A 52 -1.18 2.63 -11.76
N ILE A 53 0.01 2.51 -12.33
CA ILE A 53 0.67 3.65 -12.96
C ILE A 53 0.06 3.83 -14.34
N LEU A 54 -0.38 5.05 -14.64
CA LEU A 54 -1.04 5.35 -15.90
C LEU A 54 -0.06 5.23 -17.06
N ARG A 55 -0.52 4.65 -18.17
CA ARG A 55 0.32 4.48 -19.37
C ARG A 55 0.86 5.78 -19.90
N GLY A 56 0.08 6.84 -19.84
CA GLY A 56 0.52 8.16 -20.30
C GLY A 56 1.72 8.70 -19.53
N SER A 57 1.90 8.27 -18.29
CA SER A 57 3.05 8.72 -17.50
C SER A 57 4.38 8.18 -18.04
N PHE A 58 4.34 7.10 -18.82
CA PHE A 58 5.56 6.52 -19.43
C PHE A 58 5.85 7.08 -20.81
N ARG A 59 4.92 7.81 -21.39
CA ARG A 59 5.02 8.21 -22.80
C ARG A 59 6.28 9.01 -23.09
N GLY A 60 6.56 10.00 -22.29
CA GLY A 60 7.73 10.84 -22.49
C GLY A 60 9.04 10.08 -22.37
N ILE A 61 9.09 9.12 -21.45
CA ILE A 61 10.27 8.28 -21.29
C ILE A 61 10.46 7.38 -22.51
N LYS A 62 9.39 6.73 -22.97
CA LYS A 62 9.46 5.86 -24.15
C LYS A 62 9.91 6.59 -25.39
N GLU A 63 9.44 7.80 -25.57
CA GLU A 63 9.76 8.61 -26.74
C GLU A 63 11.03 9.45 -26.56
N GLY A 64 11.59 9.48 -25.36
CA GLY A 64 12.77 10.27 -25.06
C GLY A 64 12.54 11.76 -25.04
N THR A 65 11.29 12.19 -24.82
CA THR A 65 10.92 13.60 -24.92
C THR A 65 10.71 14.28 -23.58
N GLU A 66 10.34 13.52 -22.54
CA GLU A 66 9.97 14.14 -21.28
C GLU A 66 10.09 13.12 -20.14
N TRP A 67 10.62 13.53 -18.98
CA TRP A 67 10.88 12.65 -17.84
C TRP A 67 9.99 12.93 -16.64
N SER A 68 9.55 14.17 -16.49
CA SER A 68 8.91 14.60 -15.26
C SER A 68 7.53 14.02 -15.07
N SER A 69 6.81 13.67 -16.13
CA SER A 69 5.48 13.06 -15.98
C SER A 69 5.54 11.73 -15.21
N TYR A 70 6.50 10.87 -15.54
CA TYR A 70 6.66 9.62 -14.81
C TYR A 70 7.07 9.88 -13.37
N TRP A 71 8.04 10.76 -13.16
CA TRP A 71 8.55 11.04 -11.82
C TRP A 71 7.48 11.64 -10.91
N ILE A 72 6.73 12.61 -11.40
CA ILE A 72 5.75 13.35 -10.59
C ILE A 72 4.44 12.57 -10.46
N TYR A 73 3.89 12.10 -11.56
CA TYR A 73 2.54 11.54 -11.57
C TYR A 73 2.51 10.01 -11.59
N GLY A 74 3.53 9.38 -12.14
CA GLY A 74 3.59 7.93 -12.21
C GLY A 74 4.21 7.31 -10.98
N TYR A 75 5.11 8.01 -10.31
CA TYR A 75 5.87 7.45 -9.21
C TYR A 75 5.75 8.31 -7.95
N GLY A 76 5.96 9.60 -8.07
CA GLY A 76 6.01 10.50 -6.92
C GLY A 76 4.64 10.86 -6.35
N ALA A 77 4.29 12.14 -6.43
CA ALA A 77 3.09 12.66 -5.79
C ALA A 77 1.80 12.01 -6.29
N GLY A 78 1.75 11.61 -7.57
CA GLY A 78 0.52 11.03 -8.13
C GLY A 78 0.17 9.69 -7.49
N ILE A 79 1.02 8.69 -7.67
CA ILE A 79 0.74 7.33 -7.17
C ILE A 79 0.90 7.24 -5.66
N TYR A 80 1.98 7.80 -5.10
CA TYR A 80 2.13 7.78 -3.65
C TYR A 80 1.08 8.62 -2.95
N GLY A 81 0.63 9.71 -3.57
CA GLY A 81 -0.47 10.49 -3.02
C GLY A 81 -1.74 9.68 -2.91
N VAL A 82 -2.11 8.97 -3.98
CA VAL A 82 -3.28 8.10 -3.99
C VAL A 82 -3.15 6.97 -2.98
N LEU A 83 -1.99 6.30 -2.94
CA LEU A 83 -1.77 5.18 -2.03
C LEU A 83 -1.76 5.62 -0.57
N ASN A 84 -1.13 6.75 -0.25
CA ASN A 84 -1.11 7.24 1.12
C ASN A 84 -2.50 7.57 1.61
N GLU A 85 -3.31 8.20 0.77
CA GLU A 85 -4.69 8.52 1.13
C GLU A 85 -5.53 7.26 1.30
N ALA A 86 -5.42 6.31 0.37
CA ALA A 86 -6.14 5.04 0.46
C ALA A 86 -5.72 4.26 1.70
N THR A 87 -4.43 4.25 2.02
CA THR A 87 -3.91 3.57 3.21
C THR A 87 -4.46 4.21 4.48
N LEU A 88 -4.44 5.52 4.56
CA LEU A 88 -4.97 6.22 5.73
C LEU A 88 -6.44 5.94 5.93
N LYS A 89 -7.24 6.02 4.87
CA LYS A 89 -8.67 5.73 4.94
C LYS A 89 -8.94 4.28 5.32
N THR A 90 -8.16 3.35 4.78
CA THR A 90 -8.29 1.93 5.11
C THR A 90 -7.93 1.67 6.56
N GLN A 91 -6.90 2.34 7.06
CA GLN A 91 -6.52 2.26 8.46
C GLN A 91 -7.64 2.73 9.38
N LEU A 92 -8.25 3.88 9.06
CA LEU A 92 -9.40 4.38 9.81
C LEU A 92 -10.57 3.39 9.78
N PHE A 93 -10.80 2.78 8.63
CA PHE A 93 -11.85 1.78 8.48
C PHE A 93 -11.62 0.57 9.38
N ILE A 94 -10.39 0.05 9.41
CA ILE A 94 -10.03 -1.08 10.26
C ILE A 94 -10.21 -0.72 11.73
N GLU A 95 -9.78 0.47 12.12
CA GLU A 95 -9.88 0.89 13.52
C GLU A 95 -11.32 1.15 13.95
N SER A 96 -12.21 1.44 13.01
CA SER A 96 -13.63 1.60 13.33
C SER A 96 -14.26 0.27 13.78
N TYR A 97 -13.61 -0.85 13.50
CA TYR A 97 -14.04 -2.17 13.96
C TYR A 97 -13.40 -2.60 15.28
N GLY A 98 -12.62 -1.72 15.90
CA GLY A 98 -11.97 -2.01 17.18
C GLY A 98 -10.58 -2.62 17.08
N TRP A 99 -10.05 -2.75 15.89
CA TRP A 99 -8.69 -3.26 15.67
C TRP A 99 -7.71 -2.12 15.54
N GLU A 100 -6.46 -2.38 15.85
CA GLU A 100 -5.40 -1.40 15.62
C GLU A 100 -4.71 -1.69 14.29
N ALA A 101 -4.38 -0.65 13.54
CA ALA A 101 -3.67 -0.76 12.27
C ALA A 101 -2.52 0.22 12.26
N VAL A 102 -1.34 -0.28 11.89
CA VAL A 102 -0.13 0.54 11.81
C VAL A 102 0.26 0.67 10.35
N GLN A 103 0.41 1.90 9.88
CA GLN A 103 0.83 2.17 8.52
C GLN A 103 2.34 2.00 8.41
N ALA A 104 2.75 1.16 7.45
CA ALA A 104 4.16 1.00 7.13
C ALA A 104 4.50 1.79 5.87
N PRO A 105 5.69 2.34 5.77
CA PRO A 105 6.12 3.02 4.54
C PRO A 105 6.12 2.05 3.37
N GLY A 106 5.66 2.50 2.20
CA GLY A 106 5.62 1.67 1.02
C GLY A 106 6.99 1.34 0.43
N ILE A 107 7.99 2.07 0.83
CA ILE A 107 9.37 1.82 0.42
C ILE A 107 10.10 1.30 1.65
N ALA A 108 10.70 0.14 1.52
CA ALA A 108 11.56 -0.37 2.56
C ALA A 108 12.77 0.55 2.65
N THR A 109 12.81 1.36 3.66
CA THR A 109 14.02 2.10 3.96
C THR A 109 14.93 1.13 4.68
N LEU A 110 15.95 0.75 4.00
CA LEU A 110 16.96 -0.08 4.62
C LEU A 110 17.86 0.79 5.48
N PRO A 111 18.20 0.30 6.64
CA PRO A 111 19.20 1.01 7.44
C PRO A 111 20.54 1.00 6.73
#